data_ae58d0e7aed958f767496e548927a17f
#
_entry.id   ae58d0e7aed958f767496e548927a17f
#
_cell.length_a   1.000
_cell.length_b   1.000
_cell.length_c   1.000
_cell.angle_alpha   90.00
_cell.angle_beta   90.00
_cell.angle_gamma   90.00
#
_symmetry.space_group_name_H-M   'P 1'
#
loop_
_entity.id
_entity.type
_entity.pdbx_description
1 polymer ?
#
loop_
_entity_poly.entity_id
_entity_poly.type
_entity_poly.pdbx_seq_one_letter_code
_entity_poly.pdbx_strand_id
1 'polypeptide(L)'
;LRHTVTPKLLLIDYQQALLRDTGLWPDLTRCVICNRQAPEQRAGYFSAHQGGLVCRRCLPRVAENRLVLAAVLTALRENHYPDQTVSETFDLLDYTISQTIGRPTTMSKFITE
;
A
#
# COMPACT_ATOMS: atom_id res chain seq x y z
N LEU A 1 -15.80 15.35 19.45
CA LEU A 1 -15.56 15.17 18.79
C LEU A 1 -15.68 14.78 17.88
N ARG A 2 -15.74 15.12 17.53
CA ARG A 2 -15.91 14.61 16.59
C ARG A 2 -14.96 14.36 15.79
N HIS A 3 -14.63 13.34 15.53
CA HIS A 3 -13.68 13.07 14.52
C HIS A 3 -14.32 13.20 13.19
N THR A 4 -13.68 13.90 12.32
CA THR A 4 -14.10 13.96 10.94
C THR A 4 -13.49 12.78 10.24
N VAL A 5 -14.29 11.81 9.87
CA VAL A 5 -13.81 10.67 9.11
C VAL A 5 -13.96 11.01 7.64
N THR A 6 -12.85 11.13 6.93
CA THR A 6 -12.88 11.45 5.52
C THR A 6 -13.36 10.25 4.69
N PRO A 7 -13.93 10.49 3.52
CA PRO A 7 -14.31 9.38 2.64
C PRO A 7 -13.14 8.48 2.29
N LYS A 8 -11.95 9.04 2.07
CA LYS A 8 -10.78 8.23 1.76
C LYS A 8 -10.41 7.32 2.92
N LEU A 9 -10.54 7.78 4.15
CA LEU A 9 -10.23 6.97 5.30
C LEU A 9 -11.17 5.77 5.41
N LEU A 10 -12.45 5.97 5.15
CA LEU A 10 -13.40 4.87 5.11
C LEU A 10 -13.07 3.88 4.00
N LEU A 11 -12.64 4.38 2.85
CA LEU A 11 -12.29 3.51 1.74
C LEU A 11 -11.00 2.74 2.01
N ILE A 12 -10.08 3.32 2.78
CA ILE A 12 -8.87 2.60 3.18
C ILE A 12 -9.25 1.36 3.99
N ASP A 13 -10.19 1.51 4.93
CA ASP A 13 -10.65 0.36 5.70
C ASP A 13 -11.21 -0.73 4.79
N TYR A 14 -11.99 -0.34 3.80
CA TYR A 14 -12.55 -1.29 2.85
C TYR A 14 -11.46 -1.95 2.00
N GLN A 15 -10.49 -1.16 1.54
CA GLN A 15 -9.38 -1.69 0.75
C GLN A 15 -8.57 -2.70 1.53
N GLN A 16 -8.30 -2.40 2.80
CA GLN A 16 -7.57 -3.33 3.66
C GLN A 16 -8.33 -4.65 3.83
N ALA A 17 -9.63 -4.54 4.10
CA ALA A 17 -10.43 -5.74 4.29
C ALA A 17 -10.43 -6.59 3.01
N LEU A 18 -10.55 -5.95 1.87
CA LEU A 18 -10.56 -6.66 0.59
C LEU A 18 -9.24 -7.41 0.37
N LEU A 19 -8.12 -6.73 0.59
CA LEU A 19 -6.83 -7.35 0.37
C LEU A 19 -6.54 -8.46 1.38
N ARG A 20 -6.95 -8.27 2.63
CA ARG A 20 -6.73 -9.30 3.65
C ARG A 20 -7.62 -10.52 3.41
N ASP A 21 -8.88 -10.28 3.07
CA ASP A 21 -9.83 -11.37 2.86
C ASP A 21 -9.48 -12.21 1.64
N THR A 22 -8.88 -11.61 0.63
CA THR A 22 -8.48 -12.33 -0.57
C THR A 22 -7.07 -12.92 -0.47
N GLY A 23 -6.36 -12.67 0.64
CA GLY A 23 -5.01 -13.17 0.82
C GLY A 23 -3.96 -12.38 0.05
N LEU A 24 -4.29 -11.18 -0.38
CA LEU A 24 -3.40 -10.36 -1.21
C LEU A 24 -2.76 -9.20 -0.46
N TRP A 25 -2.86 -9.18 0.88
CA TRP A 25 -2.22 -8.13 1.66
C TRP A 25 -0.70 -8.21 1.46
N PRO A 26 -0.06 -7.11 1.09
CA PRO A 26 1.37 -7.15 0.78
C PRO A 26 2.23 -7.33 2.02
N ASP A 27 3.40 -7.93 1.83
CA ASP A 27 4.38 -8.04 2.89
C ASP A 27 5.19 -6.74 2.95
N LEU A 28 5.06 -6.02 4.04
CA LEU A 28 5.71 -4.73 4.23
C LEU A 28 6.83 -4.80 5.25
N THR A 29 7.23 -6.00 5.66
CA THR A 29 8.25 -6.17 6.69
C THR A 29 9.58 -6.65 6.14
N ARG A 30 9.59 -7.20 4.94
CA ARG A 30 10.83 -7.72 4.36
C ARG A 30 10.74 -7.71 2.84
N CYS A 31 11.90 -7.84 2.21
CA CYS A 31 11.94 -7.98 0.76
C CYS A 31 11.33 -9.32 0.36
N VAL A 32 10.38 -9.28 -0.56
CA VAL A 32 9.68 -10.50 -0.98
C VAL A 32 10.51 -11.36 -1.93
N ILE A 33 11.66 -10.85 -2.40
CA ILE A 33 12.54 -11.60 -3.29
C ILE A 33 13.62 -12.34 -2.50
N CYS A 34 14.38 -11.60 -1.67
CA CYS A 34 15.51 -12.17 -0.96
C CYS A 34 15.26 -12.38 0.53
N ASN A 35 14.09 -11.99 1.01
CA ASN A 35 13.67 -12.18 2.39
C ASN A 35 14.46 -11.37 3.42
N ARG A 36 15.24 -10.37 2.97
CA ARG A 36 15.96 -9.49 3.87
C ARG A 36 14.97 -8.56 4.57
N GLN A 37 15.14 -8.37 5.86
CA GLN A 37 14.26 -7.51 6.63
C GLN A 37 14.34 -6.07 6.14
N ALA A 38 13.20 -5.41 5.99
CA ALA A 38 13.16 -4.03 5.56
C ALA A 38 13.50 -3.11 6.73
N PRO A 39 14.32 -2.05 6.49
CA PRO A 39 14.63 -1.11 7.55
C PRO A 39 13.37 -0.36 7.99
N GLU A 40 13.26 -0.11 9.28
CA GLU A 40 12.17 0.68 9.80
C GLU A 40 12.42 2.16 9.55
N GLN A 41 11.34 2.93 9.45
CA GLN A 41 11.38 4.38 9.32
C GLN A 41 12.14 4.84 8.08
N ARG A 42 12.11 4.04 7.03
CA ARG A 42 12.71 4.41 5.75
C ARG A 42 11.71 4.17 4.64
N ALA A 43 11.86 4.95 3.58
CA ALA A 43 11.11 4.70 2.36
C ALA A 43 11.53 3.35 1.77
N GLY A 44 10.64 2.76 1.01
CA GLY A 44 10.92 1.49 0.38
C GLY A 44 10.32 1.41 -1.01
N TYR A 45 10.76 0.43 -1.76
CA TYR A 45 10.20 0.17 -3.08
C TYR A 45 9.15 -0.92 -2.96
N PHE A 46 8.02 -0.69 -3.57
CA PHE A 46 6.87 -1.60 -3.49
C PHE A 46 6.54 -2.14 -4.87
N SER A 47 6.31 -3.45 -4.95
CA SER A 47 5.84 -4.07 -6.18
C SER A 47 4.55 -4.83 -5.90
N ALA A 48 3.49 -4.42 -6.58
CA ALA A 48 2.21 -5.12 -6.44
C ALA A 48 2.29 -6.51 -7.05
N HIS A 49 3.03 -6.66 -8.15
CA HIS A 49 3.16 -7.96 -8.81
C HIS A 49 3.93 -8.95 -7.95
N GLN A 50 4.90 -8.47 -7.17
CA GLN A 50 5.67 -9.35 -6.30
C GLN A 50 5.02 -9.52 -4.93
N GLY A 51 4.04 -8.68 -4.60
CA GLY A 51 3.29 -8.82 -3.38
C GLY A 51 3.89 -8.14 -2.16
N GLY A 52 4.74 -7.15 -2.33
CA GLY A 52 5.28 -6.43 -1.19
C GLY A 52 6.51 -5.60 -1.51
N LEU A 53 7.32 -5.39 -0.47
CA LEU A 53 8.52 -4.57 -0.61
C LEU A 53 9.63 -5.34 -1.32
N VAL A 54 10.45 -4.58 -2.05
CA VAL A 54 11.60 -5.11 -2.76
C VAL A 54 12.80 -4.26 -2.36
N CYS A 55 13.88 -4.91 -1.92
CA CYS A 55 15.07 -4.17 -1.53
C CYS A 55 15.81 -3.65 -2.77
N ARG A 56 16.68 -2.67 -2.53
CA ARG A 56 17.40 -2.03 -3.63
C ARG A 56 18.20 -3.04 -4.46
N ARG A 57 18.72 -4.07 -3.82
CA ARG A 57 19.53 -5.07 -4.52
C ARG A 57 18.69 -5.92 -5.48
N CYS A 58 17.44 -6.17 -5.13
CA CYS A 58 16.56 -6.98 -5.95
C CYS A 58 15.79 -6.16 -6.96
N LEU A 59 15.81 -4.83 -6.83
CA LEU A 59 15.02 -3.95 -7.67
C LEU A 59 15.24 -4.15 -9.17
N PRO A 60 16.48 -4.37 -9.65
CA PRO A 60 16.68 -4.59 -11.08
C PRO A 60 15.95 -5.82 -11.65
N ARG A 61 15.56 -6.74 -10.80
CA ARG A 61 14.82 -7.95 -11.24
C ARG A 61 13.32 -7.73 -11.33
N VAL A 62 12.85 -6.55 -10.95
CA VAL A 62 11.41 -6.29 -10.83
C VAL A 62 11.01 -5.27 -11.88
N ALA A 63 10.09 -5.67 -12.75
CA ALA A 63 9.67 -4.82 -13.85
C ALA A 63 8.79 -3.67 -13.39
N GLU A 64 8.06 -3.87 -12.30
CA GLU A 64 7.10 -2.89 -11.82
C GLU A 64 7.42 -2.59 -10.36
N ASN A 65 7.59 -1.32 -10.04
CA ASN A 65 7.82 -0.90 -8.66
C ASN A 65 7.44 0.56 -8.51
N ARG A 66 7.24 0.98 -7.27
CA ARG A 66 7.04 2.38 -6.96
C ARG A 66 7.61 2.68 -5.58
N LEU A 67 8.12 3.88 -5.44
CA LEU A 67 8.67 4.33 -4.17
C LEU A 67 7.54 4.69 -3.22
N VAL A 68 7.64 4.20 -1.99
CA VAL A 68 6.65 4.49 -0.96
C VAL A 68 7.37 5.15 0.20
N LEU A 69 6.86 6.30 0.64
CA LEU A 69 7.47 7.08 1.70
C LEU A 69 7.41 6.35 3.03
N ALA A 70 8.38 6.65 3.89
CA ALA A 70 8.46 6.00 5.20
C ALA A 70 7.18 6.19 6.02
N ALA A 71 6.58 7.38 5.97
CA ALA A 71 5.37 7.65 6.74
C ALA A 71 4.21 6.77 6.29
N VAL A 72 4.11 6.50 5.00
CA VAL A 72 3.05 5.64 4.48
C VAL A 72 3.27 4.19 4.90
N LEU A 73 4.51 3.72 4.84
CA LEU A 73 4.82 2.36 5.27
C LEU A 73 4.55 2.18 6.76
N THR A 74 4.92 3.17 7.56
CA THR A 74 4.64 3.12 9.00
C THR A 74 3.14 3.09 9.26
N ALA A 75 2.38 3.93 8.55
CA ALA A 75 0.94 3.97 8.71
C ALA A 75 0.31 2.61 8.39
N LEU A 76 0.76 1.97 7.33
CA LEU A 76 0.23 0.66 6.94
C LEU A 76 0.59 -0.42 7.95
N ARG A 77 1.82 -0.38 8.47
CA ARG A 77 2.26 -1.38 9.46
C ARG A 77 1.53 -1.24 10.78
N GLU A 78 1.24 0.00 11.17
CA GLU A 78 0.61 0.29 12.46
C GLU A 78 -0.90 0.42 12.38
N ASN A 79 -1.44 0.37 11.17
CA ASN A 79 -2.87 0.53 10.95
C ASN A 79 -3.39 1.84 11.55
N HIS A 80 -2.60 2.90 11.38
CA HIS A 80 -2.93 4.22 11.88
C HIS A 80 -2.53 5.24 10.82
N TYR A 81 -3.47 6.06 10.36
CA TYR A 81 -3.27 6.90 9.17
C TYR A 81 -3.40 8.38 9.51
N PRO A 82 -2.26 9.04 9.83
CA PRO A 82 -2.27 10.49 9.97
C PRO A 82 -2.79 11.15 8.70
N ASP A 83 -3.40 12.31 8.83
CA ASP A 83 -4.05 12.99 7.73
C ASP A 83 -3.15 13.13 6.51
N GLN A 84 -1.87 13.43 6.72
CA GLN A 84 -0.96 13.64 5.60
C GLN A 84 -0.61 12.36 4.86
N THR A 85 -0.94 11.19 5.40
CA THR A 85 -0.67 9.92 4.74
C THR A 85 -1.89 9.32 4.05
N VAL A 86 -3.09 9.86 4.30
CA VAL A 86 -4.32 9.22 3.86
C VAL A 86 -4.39 9.12 2.34
N SER A 87 -4.08 10.22 1.66
CA SER A 87 -4.20 10.23 0.20
C SER A 87 -3.22 9.26 -0.45
N GLU A 88 -1.97 9.26 0.00
CA GLU A 88 -0.96 8.38 -0.56
C GLU A 88 -1.23 6.92 -0.22
N THR A 89 -1.72 6.65 0.99
CA THR A 89 -2.10 5.30 1.39
C THR A 89 -3.24 4.80 0.52
N PHE A 90 -4.25 5.62 0.33
CA PHE A 90 -5.38 5.25 -0.52
C PHE A 90 -4.89 4.91 -1.94
N ASP A 91 -4.04 5.77 -2.49
CA ASP A 91 -3.54 5.57 -3.85
C ASP A 91 -2.72 4.28 -3.96
N LEU A 92 -1.90 3.99 -2.95
CA LEU A 92 -1.09 2.77 -2.96
C LEU A 92 -1.96 1.53 -2.89
N LEU A 93 -2.97 1.53 -2.02
CA LEU A 93 -3.84 0.38 -1.90
C LEU A 93 -4.71 0.21 -3.15
N ASP A 94 -5.17 1.30 -3.74
CA ASP A 94 -5.93 1.24 -4.99
C ASP A 94 -5.06 0.69 -6.12
N TYR A 95 -3.82 1.14 -6.20
CA TYR A 95 -2.87 0.62 -7.16
C TYR A 95 -2.66 -0.88 -6.96
N THR A 96 -2.50 -1.31 -5.70
CA THR A 96 -2.29 -2.71 -5.39
C THR A 96 -3.48 -3.56 -5.82
N ILE A 97 -4.68 -3.09 -5.53
CA ILE A 97 -5.89 -3.82 -5.92
C ILE A 97 -5.98 -3.89 -7.45
N SER A 98 -5.72 -2.79 -8.13
CA SER A 98 -5.79 -2.77 -9.59
C SER A 98 -4.81 -3.74 -10.22
N GLN A 99 -3.60 -3.81 -9.69
CA GLN A 99 -2.56 -4.67 -10.25
C GLN A 99 -2.79 -6.14 -9.91
N THR A 100 -3.31 -6.43 -8.74
CA THR A 100 -3.49 -7.82 -8.32
C THR A 100 -4.78 -8.42 -8.84
N ILE A 101 -5.84 -7.61 -8.96
CA ILE A 101 -7.12 -8.09 -9.46
C ILE A 101 -7.23 -7.93 -10.98
N GLY A 102 -6.41 -7.04 -11.54
CA GLY A 102 -6.32 -6.90 -12.98
C GLY A 102 -7.24 -5.87 -13.59
N ARG A 103 -7.88 -5.04 -12.77
CA ARG A 103 -8.71 -3.96 -13.31
C ARG A 103 -8.90 -2.87 -12.28
N PRO A 104 -9.15 -1.62 -12.73
CA PRO A 104 -9.35 -0.51 -11.81
C PRO A 104 -10.55 -0.76 -10.91
N THR A 105 -10.45 -0.25 -9.69
CA THR A 105 -11.56 -0.32 -8.76
C THR A 105 -12.54 0.82 -9.03
N THR A 106 -13.78 0.60 -8.64
CA THR A 106 -14.79 1.66 -8.76
C THR A 106 -14.58 2.76 -7.72
N MET A 107 -13.78 2.50 -6.69
CA MET A 107 -13.52 3.49 -5.65
C MET A 107 -12.81 4.71 -6.19
N SER A 108 -11.90 4.54 -7.14
CA SER A 108 -11.21 5.66 -7.74
C SER A 108 -12.16 6.62 -8.41
N LYS A 109 -13.20 6.09 -9.03
CA LYS A 109 -14.19 6.93 -9.71
C LYS A 109 -14.98 7.79 -8.73
N PHE A 110 -15.32 7.24 -7.58
CA PHE A 110 -16.04 8.01 -6.57
C PHE A 110 -15.21 9.14 -6.02
N ILE A 111 -13.92 8.92 -5.86
CA ILE A 111 -13.04 9.91 -5.26
C ILE A 111 -12.67 11.01 -6.24
N THR A 112 -12.50 10.68 -7.50
CA THR A 112 -12.04 11.65 -8.50
C THR A 112 -13.15 12.54 -9.01
N GLU A 113 -14.37 12.20 -8.74
CA GLU A 113 -15.48 13.05 -9.12
C GLU A 113 -15.72 14.12 -8.08
#